data_4e65fd2b2f33fe858037f7d8838fb524
#
_entry.id   4e65fd2b2f33fe858037f7d8838fb524
#
_cell.length_a   1.000
_cell.length_b   1.000
_cell.length_c   1.000
_cell.angle_alpha   90.00
_cell.angle_beta   90.00
_cell.angle_gamma   90.00
#
_symmetry.space_group_name_H-M   'P 1'
#
loop_
_entity.id
_entity.type
_entity.pdbx_description
1 polymer ?
#
loop_
_entity_poly.entity_id
_entity_poly.type
_entity_poly.pdbx_seq_one_letter_code
_entity_poly.pdbx_strand_id
1 'polypeptide(L)'
;VATYDLQPEMSAKELSLNFIREMEKESFDFACLNFANPDMVGHTGDFNAAVKACEVVDNEVSKIVTIAKKMGYTILVTADHGNAEKMINDDGSPHTYHTTNLVPFIIISENNYVPIDGKLGDIAPTVLSIMGIDIPSDMSGKILI
;
A
#
# COMPACT_ATOMS: atom_id res chain seq x y z
N VAL A 1 8.40 21.82 2.58
CA VAL A 1 9.82 21.36 2.61
C VAL A 1 10.40 21.39 1.20
N ALA A 2 11.70 21.57 1.08
CA ALA A 2 12.36 21.66 -0.22
C ALA A 2 12.46 20.30 -0.90
N THR A 3 12.71 19.24 -0.12
CA THR A 3 12.77 17.84 -0.57
C THR A 3 12.17 16.93 0.50
N TYR A 4 11.70 15.73 0.11
CA TYR A 4 10.94 14.84 0.99
C TYR A 4 11.79 14.14 2.07
N ASP A 5 13.11 14.06 1.88
CA ASP A 5 14.06 13.58 2.90
C ASP A 5 14.08 14.44 4.15
N LEU A 6 13.74 15.72 4.03
CA LEU A 6 13.68 16.65 5.18
C LEU A 6 12.43 16.45 6.05
N GLN A 7 11.42 15.78 5.55
CA GLN A 7 10.18 15.45 6.26
C GLN A 7 9.60 14.12 5.76
N PRO A 8 10.25 12.98 6.06
CA PRO A 8 9.85 11.66 5.55
C PRO A 8 8.43 11.22 5.94
N GLU A 9 7.92 11.73 7.07
CA GLU A 9 6.56 11.47 7.52
C GLU A 9 5.49 12.10 6.61
N MET A 10 5.84 13.14 5.85
CA MET A 10 4.92 13.84 4.96
C MET A 10 3.55 14.08 5.64
N SER A 11 2.44 13.72 4.99
CA SER A 11 1.07 13.80 5.53
C SER A 11 0.51 12.45 6.00
N ALA A 12 1.34 11.41 6.15
CA ALA A 12 0.85 10.05 6.43
C ALA A 12 0.00 9.98 7.70
N LYS A 13 0.42 10.66 8.76
CA LYS A 13 -0.29 10.68 10.04
C LYS A 13 -1.66 11.38 9.94
N GLU A 14 -1.71 12.51 9.24
CA GLU A 14 -2.96 13.25 9.03
C GLU A 14 -3.91 12.45 8.14
N LEU A 15 -3.40 11.86 7.07
CA LEU A 15 -4.14 11.01 6.16
C LEU A 15 -4.76 9.81 6.89
N SER A 16 -3.97 9.08 7.67
CA SER A 16 -4.42 7.95 8.49
C SER A 16 -5.51 8.36 9.46
N LEU A 17 -5.30 9.46 10.20
CA LEU A 17 -6.27 9.96 11.19
C LEU A 17 -7.60 10.33 10.54
N ASN A 18 -7.56 11.03 9.41
CA ASN A 18 -8.77 11.42 8.68
C ASN A 18 -9.48 10.20 8.11
N PHE A 19 -8.74 9.25 7.54
CA PHE A 19 -9.30 8.01 7.00
C PHE A 19 -10.01 7.19 8.10
N ILE A 20 -9.38 7.01 9.26
CA ILE A 20 -9.99 6.32 10.41
C ILE A 20 -11.26 7.03 10.87
N ARG A 21 -11.24 8.35 10.98
CA ARG A 21 -12.42 9.13 11.36
C ARG A 21 -13.60 8.96 10.41
N GLU A 22 -13.33 8.93 9.11
CA GLU A 22 -14.38 8.70 8.11
C GLU A 22 -14.90 7.27 8.18
N MET A 23 -14.02 6.27 8.35
CA MET A 23 -14.45 4.88 8.58
C MET A 23 -15.35 4.72 9.80
N GLU A 24 -15.04 5.43 10.90
CA GLU A 24 -15.83 5.36 12.15
C GLU A 24 -17.20 6.06 12.05
N LYS A 25 -17.35 7.04 11.14
CA LYS A 25 -18.62 7.73 10.89
C LYS A 25 -19.54 6.97 9.96
N GLU A 26 -18.98 6.42 8.91
CA GLU A 26 -19.73 5.77 7.85
C GLU A 26 -19.02 4.46 7.47
N SER A 27 -19.79 3.40 7.25
CA SER A 27 -19.25 2.18 6.66
C SER A 27 -19.21 2.33 5.14
N PHE A 28 -18.03 2.17 4.57
CA PHE A 28 -17.84 2.13 3.12
C PHE A 28 -17.92 0.69 2.63
N ASP A 29 -18.49 0.48 1.45
CA ASP A 29 -18.39 -0.82 0.78
C ASP A 29 -16.97 -1.07 0.27
N PHE A 30 -16.30 -0.01 -0.18
CA PHE A 30 -14.92 -0.04 -0.67
C PHE A 30 -14.19 1.25 -0.32
N ALA A 31 -12.94 1.12 0.10
CA ALA A 31 -12.04 2.25 0.32
C ALA A 31 -10.64 1.94 -0.24
N CYS A 32 -10.01 2.91 -0.85
CA CYS A 32 -8.64 2.83 -1.36
C CYS A 32 -7.82 3.99 -0.81
N LEU A 33 -6.65 3.68 -0.25
CA LEU A 33 -5.75 4.64 0.35
C LEU A 33 -4.34 4.44 -0.19
N ASN A 34 -3.64 5.52 -0.48
CA ASN A 34 -2.25 5.50 -0.91
C ASN A 34 -1.35 6.26 0.07
N PHE A 35 -0.24 5.65 0.46
CA PHE A 35 0.86 6.29 1.18
C PHE A 35 2.06 6.43 0.23
N ALA A 36 2.29 7.64 -0.28
CA ALA A 36 3.37 7.91 -1.22
C ALA A 36 4.75 8.05 -0.58
N ASN A 37 4.86 7.96 0.75
CA ASN A 37 6.09 8.26 1.47
C ASN A 37 7.30 7.44 1.03
N PRO A 38 7.25 6.09 0.95
CA PRO A 38 8.43 5.30 0.56
C PRO A 38 8.92 5.64 -0.84
N ASP A 39 8.01 5.89 -1.78
CA ASP A 39 8.35 6.25 -3.14
C ASP A 39 8.97 7.65 -3.22
N MET A 40 8.26 8.66 -2.72
CA MET A 40 8.69 10.06 -2.81
C MET A 40 10.01 10.30 -2.08
N VAL A 41 10.21 9.68 -0.93
CA VAL A 41 11.48 9.78 -0.18
C VAL A 41 12.56 8.92 -0.84
N GLY A 42 12.21 7.74 -1.36
CA GLY A 42 13.12 6.87 -2.09
C GLY A 42 13.81 7.56 -3.27
N HIS A 43 13.08 8.41 -3.99
CA HIS A 43 13.61 9.22 -5.08
C HIS A 43 14.70 10.22 -4.67
N THR A 44 14.81 10.56 -3.39
CA THR A 44 15.87 11.46 -2.90
C THR A 44 17.24 10.77 -2.79
N GLY A 45 17.25 9.43 -2.71
CA GLY A 45 18.46 8.64 -2.52
C GLY A 45 18.99 8.65 -1.07
N ASP A 46 18.32 9.32 -0.12
CA ASP A 46 18.68 9.27 1.29
C ASP A 46 18.14 7.99 1.94
N PHE A 47 19.04 7.07 2.25
CA PHE A 47 18.69 5.77 2.83
C PHE A 47 18.01 5.91 4.21
N ASN A 48 18.52 6.78 5.08
CA ASN A 48 17.97 6.94 6.43
C ASN A 48 16.60 7.58 6.40
N ALA A 49 16.38 8.54 5.52
CA ALA A 49 15.08 9.15 5.31
C ALA A 49 14.07 8.11 4.75
N ALA A 50 14.49 7.25 3.82
CA ALA A 50 13.65 6.18 3.27
C ALA A 50 13.25 5.16 4.36
N VAL A 51 14.19 4.75 5.22
CA VAL A 51 13.89 3.91 6.39
C VAL A 51 12.84 4.59 7.27
N LYS A 52 13.02 5.88 7.56
CA LYS A 52 12.06 6.63 8.38
C LYS A 52 10.68 6.74 7.73
N ALA A 53 10.62 6.94 6.42
CA ALA A 53 9.38 6.95 5.67
C ALA A 53 8.62 5.60 5.79
N CYS A 54 9.34 4.48 5.64
CA CYS A 54 8.76 3.14 5.81
C CYS A 54 8.26 2.89 7.24
N GLU A 55 9.03 3.27 8.26
CA GLU A 55 8.61 3.14 9.67
C GLU A 55 7.32 3.93 9.96
N VAL A 56 7.21 5.13 9.42
CA VAL A 56 6.01 5.96 9.59
C VAL A 56 4.81 5.31 8.92
N VAL A 57 4.95 4.85 7.67
CA VAL A 57 3.87 4.19 6.93
C VAL A 57 3.45 2.90 7.63
N ASP A 58 4.38 2.06 8.07
CA ASP A 58 4.09 0.83 8.81
C ASP A 58 3.24 1.12 10.07
N ASN A 59 3.63 2.14 10.84
CA ASN A 59 2.89 2.54 12.03
C ASN A 59 1.47 3.05 11.71
N GLU A 60 1.30 3.82 10.64
CA GLU A 60 -0.02 4.34 10.25
C GLU A 60 -0.89 3.24 9.65
N VAL A 61 -0.35 2.35 8.82
CA VAL A 61 -1.05 1.16 8.31
C VAL A 61 -1.51 0.26 9.45
N SER A 62 -0.66 0.03 10.47
CA SER A 62 -1.02 -0.76 11.65
C SER A 62 -2.27 -0.23 12.37
N LYS A 63 -2.41 1.10 12.51
CA LYS A 63 -3.59 1.72 13.11
C LYS A 63 -4.84 1.48 12.27
N ILE A 64 -4.74 1.70 10.95
CA ILE A 64 -5.85 1.48 10.02
C ILE A 64 -6.29 0.01 10.04
N VAL A 65 -5.35 -0.92 9.93
CA VAL A 65 -5.61 -2.36 9.97
C VAL A 65 -6.32 -2.76 11.27
N THR A 66 -5.89 -2.20 12.40
CA THR A 66 -6.51 -2.48 13.70
C THR A 66 -7.98 -2.08 13.74
N ILE A 67 -8.33 -0.91 13.23
CA ILE A 67 -9.71 -0.42 13.19
C ILE A 67 -10.53 -1.16 12.12
N ALA A 68 -9.99 -1.32 10.91
CA ALA A 68 -10.65 -2.01 9.82
C ALA A 68 -11.02 -3.45 10.18
N LYS A 69 -10.13 -4.19 10.86
CA LYS A 69 -10.42 -5.53 11.38
C LYS A 69 -11.59 -5.52 12.39
N LYS A 70 -11.62 -4.57 13.31
CA LYS A 70 -12.72 -4.46 14.28
C LYS A 70 -14.06 -4.17 13.62
N MET A 71 -14.05 -3.52 12.46
CA MET A 71 -15.23 -3.20 11.67
C MET A 71 -15.61 -4.29 10.65
N GLY A 72 -14.86 -5.41 10.60
CA GLY A 72 -15.14 -6.54 9.72
C GLY A 72 -14.70 -6.37 8.27
N TYR A 73 -13.83 -5.40 7.98
CA TYR A 73 -13.29 -5.23 6.63
C TYR A 73 -12.29 -6.33 6.26
N THR A 74 -12.35 -6.78 5.02
CA THR A 74 -11.23 -7.46 4.37
C THR A 74 -10.26 -6.40 3.86
N ILE A 75 -8.97 -6.54 4.18
CA ILE A 75 -7.94 -5.56 3.90
C ILE A 75 -6.93 -6.15 2.92
N LEU A 76 -6.63 -5.43 1.85
CA LEU A 76 -5.57 -5.76 0.91
C LEU A 76 -4.45 -4.72 1.06
N VAL A 77 -3.22 -5.19 1.25
CA VAL A 77 -2.03 -4.32 1.29
C VAL A 77 -1.13 -4.70 0.14
N THR A 78 -0.79 -3.74 -0.69
CA THR A 78 0.09 -3.91 -1.85
C THR A 78 0.82 -2.62 -2.18
N ALA A 79 1.69 -2.65 -3.18
CA ALA A 79 2.29 -1.47 -3.80
C ALA A 79 2.08 -1.52 -5.32
N ASP A 80 2.17 -0.38 -5.97
CA ASP A 80 2.03 -0.23 -7.43
C ASP A 80 3.35 -0.48 -8.17
N HIS A 81 4.49 -0.31 -7.52
CA HIS A 81 5.83 -0.62 -8.02
C HIS A 81 6.85 -0.72 -6.87
N GLY A 82 8.05 -1.17 -7.17
CA GLY A 82 9.18 -1.13 -6.25
C GLY A 82 9.95 0.19 -6.35
N ASN A 83 10.55 0.62 -5.24
CA ASN A 83 11.43 1.77 -5.11
C ASN A 83 12.33 1.62 -3.88
N ALA A 84 11.76 1.80 -2.68
CA ALA A 84 12.48 1.88 -1.40
C ALA A 84 13.19 0.57 -0.99
N GLU A 85 12.83 -0.56 -1.56
CA GLU A 85 13.51 -1.84 -1.32
C GLU A 85 14.91 -1.91 -1.94
N LYS A 86 15.23 -0.98 -2.86
CA LYS A 86 16.56 -0.86 -3.47
C LYS A 86 17.02 0.60 -3.45
N MET A 87 17.76 1.00 -2.43
CA MET A 87 18.25 2.36 -2.24
C MET A 87 19.69 2.55 -2.68
N ILE A 88 20.44 1.48 -2.99
CA ILE A 88 21.85 1.52 -3.29
C ILE A 88 22.09 0.67 -4.55
N ASN A 89 22.81 1.23 -5.51
CA ASN A 89 23.30 0.54 -6.71
C ASN A 89 24.48 -0.37 -6.37
N ASP A 90 24.82 -1.28 -7.28
CA ASP A 90 25.93 -2.23 -7.11
C ASP A 90 27.30 -1.54 -7.03
N ASP A 91 27.43 -0.33 -7.54
CA ASP A 91 28.62 0.53 -7.46
C ASP A 91 28.67 1.39 -6.18
N GLY A 92 27.70 1.24 -5.29
CA GLY A 92 27.57 1.99 -4.03
C GLY A 92 26.93 3.38 -4.17
N SER A 93 26.54 3.81 -5.35
CA SER A 93 25.81 5.07 -5.56
C SER A 93 24.35 4.97 -5.12
N PRO A 94 23.69 6.08 -4.77
CA PRO A 94 22.25 6.08 -4.47
C PRO A 94 21.44 5.60 -5.67
N HIS A 95 20.48 4.70 -5.42
CA HIS A 95 19.45 4.30 -6.36
C HIS A 95 18.22 5.16 -6.13
N THR A 96 17.73 5.86 -7.14
CA THR A 96 16.65 6.85 -7.04
C THR A 96 15.50 6.62 -8.02
N TYR A 97 15.38 5.41 -8.55
CA TYR A 97 14.41 5.05 -9.58
C TYR A 97 13.52 3.90 -9.13
N HIS A 98 12.37 3.75 -9.79
CA HIS A 98 11.53 2.56 -9.61
C HIS A 98 12.28 1.30 -10.01
N THR A 99 11.91 0.19 -9.38
CA THR A 99 12.40 -1.14 -9.72
C THR A 99 11.29 -1.98 -10.36
N THR A 100 11.67 -3.06 -11.00
CA THR A 100 10.76 -4.10 -11.48
C THR A 100 10.65 -5.27 -10.51
N ASN A 101 11.10 -5.10 -9.27
CA ASN A 101 10.99 -6.11 -8.23
C ASN A 101 9.50 -6.39 -7.92
N LEU A 102 9.24 -7.61 -7.48
CA LEU A 102 7.91 -8.00 -7.04
C LEU A 102 7.51 -7.19 -5.82
N VAL A 103 6.25 -6.75 -5.79
CA VAL A 103 5.65 -6.05 -4.65
C VAL A 103 4.85 -7.03 -3.79
N PRO A 104 4.67 -6.76 -2.49
CA PRO A 104 3.85 -7.61 -1.64
C PRO A 104 2.38 -7.58 -2.05
N PHE A 105 1.69 -8.71 -1.88
CA PHE A 105 0.24 -8.80 -1.96
C PHE A 105 -0.25 -9.54 -0.72
N ILE A 106 -0.81 -8.81 0.24
CA ILE A 106 -1.21 -9.32 1.55
C ILE A 106 -2.71 -9.16 1.71
N ILE A 107 -3.40 -10.23 2.12
CA ILE A 107 -4.83 -10.19 2.46
C ILE A 107 -4.99 -10.46 3.94
N ILE A 108 -5.72 -9.58 4.62
CA ILE A 108 -6.07 -9.69 6.03
C ILE A 108 -7.60 -9.77 6.10
N SER A 109 -8.13 -10.93 6.50
CA SER A 109 -9.56 -11.22 6.52
C SER A 109 -9.88 -12.28 7.56
N GLU A 110 -11.15 -12.36 7.98
CA GLU A 110 -11.67 -13.51 8.73
C GLU A 110 -11.89 -14.74 7.84
N ASN A 111 -12.02 -14.54 6.53
CA ASN A 111 -12.07 -15.61 5.55
C ASN A 111 -10.67 -16.16 5.26
N ASN A 112 -10.57 -17.47 5.05
CA ASN A 112 -9.32 -18.15 4.71
C ASN A 112 -9.00 -18.00 3.22
N TYR A 113 -8.62 -16.81 2.78
CA TYR A 113 -8.09 -16.60 1.43
C TYR A 113 -6.64 -17.09 1.35
N VAL A 114 -6.29 -17.73 0.24
CA VAL A 114 -4.93 -18.19 -0.07
C VAL A 114 -4.44 -17.41 -1.29
N PRO A 115 -3.77 -16.27 -1.09
CA PRO A 115 -3.35 -15.44 -2.23
C PRO A 115 -2.33 -16.18 -3.10
N ILE A 116 -2.44 -15.97 -4.41
CA ILE A 116 -1.50 -16.46 -5.43
C ILE A 116 -0.84 -15.29 -6.14
N ASP A 117 0.32 -15.54 -6.75
CA ASP A 117 1.05 -14.54 -7.53
C ASP A 117 0.27 -14.08 -8.77
N GLY A 118 0.43 -12.79 -9.09
CA GLY A 118 -0.23 -12.17 -10.23
C GLY A 118 0.43 -10.86 -10.65
N LYS A 119 -0.36 -9.99 -11.24
CA LYS A 119 0.04 -8.65 -11.69
C LYS A 119 -0.93 -7.60 -11.15
N LEU A 120 -0.57 -6.33 -11.20
CA LEU A 120 -1.41 -5.23 -10.70
C LEU A 120 -2.82 -5.21 -11.31
N GLY A 121 -2.97 -5.58 -12.59
CA GLY A 121 -4.27 -5.67 -13.25
C GLY A 121 -5.20 -6.77 -12.71
N ASP A 122 -4.70 -7.64 -11.84
CA ASP A 122 -5.47 -8.73 -11.21
C ASP A 122 -6.08 -8.28 -9.86
N ILE A 123 -5.66 -7.13 -9.32
CA ILE A 123 -6.14 -6.63 -8.02
C ILE A 123 -7.63 -6.26 -8.09
N ALA A 124 -8.04 -5.47 -9.08
CA ALA A 124 -9.42 -5.03 -9.19
C ALA A 124 -10.43 -6.20 -9.34
N PRO A 125 -10.24 -7.18 -10.24
CA PRO A 125 -11.13 -8.35 -10.29
C PRO A 125 -11.08 -9.19 -9.00
N THR A 126 -9.96 -9.25 -8.30
CA THR A 126 -9.87 -9.90 -6.98
C THR A 126 -10.72 -9.18 -5.94
N VAL A 127 -10.67 -7.85 -5.88
CA VAL A 127 -11.51 -7.04 -4.99
C VAL A 127 -12.98 -7.25 -5.29
N LEU A 128 -13.40 -7.19 -6.56
CA LEU A 128 -14.79 -7.44 -6.95
C LEU A 128 -15.26 -8.84 -6.54
N SER A 129 -14.43 -9.85 -6.73
CA SER A 129 -14.71 -11.22 -6.30
C SER A 129 -14.91 -11.32 -4.77
N ILE A 130 -14.05 -10.67 -3.98
CA ILE A 130 -14.19 -10.62 -2.50
C ILE A 130 -15.50 -9.93 -2.10
N MET A 131 -15.91 -8.90 -2.83
CA MET A 131 -17.15 -8.15 -2.59
C MET A 131 -18.42 -8.89 -3.10
N GLY A 132 -18.27 -10.01 -3.81
CA GLY A 132 -19.38 -10.73 -4.43
C GLY A 132 -20.04 -9.97 -5.59
N ILE A 133 -19.28 -9.11 -6.27
CA ILE A 133 -19.72 -8.32 -7.42
C ILE A 133 -19.23 -8.99 -8.70
N ASP A 134 -20.10 -9.07 -9.71
CA ASP A 134 -19.75 -9.60 -11.01
C ASP A 134 -18.60 -8.82 -11.67
N ILE A 135 -17.63 -9.54 -12.18
CA ILE A 135 -16.48 -8.96 -12.87
C ILE A 135 -16.88 -8.56 -14.29
N PRO A 136 -16.77 -7.28 -14.67
CA PRO A 136 -17.08 -6.84 -16.03
C PRO A 136 -16.23 -7.57 -17.08
N SER A 137 -16.84 -7.88 -18.25
CA SER A 137 -16.16 -8.59 -19.35
C SER A 137 -14.92 -7.87 -19.90
N ASP A 138 -14.84 -6.55 -19.70
CA ASP A 138 -13.70 -5.73 -20.12
C ASP A 138 -12.49 -5.87 -19.18
N MET A 139 -12.68 -6.42 -17.97
CA MET A 139 -11.59 -6.74 -17.07
C MET A 139 -10.96 -8.07 -17.45
N SER A 140 -9.74 -8.03 -17.98
CA SER A 140 -8.97 -9.21 -18.41
C SER A 140 -8.07 -9.82 -17.32
N GLY A 141 -8.05 -9.21 -16.13
CA GLY A 141 -7.30 -9.72 -14.98
C GLY A 141 -7.93 -10.96 -14.37
N LYS A 142 -7.13 -11.78 -13.70
CA LYS A 142 -7.58 -12.99 -13.00
C LYS A 142 -7.76 -12.73 -11.51
N ILE A 143 -8.54 -13.59 -10.85
CA ILE A 143 -8.72 -13.56 -9.40
C ILE A 143 -7.49 -14.21 -8.74
N LEU A 144 -6.97 -13.58 -7.66
CA LEU A 144 -5.76 -13.98 -6.95
C LEU A 144 -6.02 -14.69 -5.60
N ILE A 145 -7.22 -15.23 -5.39
CA ILE A 145 -7.63 -15.97 -4.17
C ILE A 145 -8.29 -17.27 -4.51
#